data_3d766a7632c30fdcb2fd5d55270162e7
#
_entry.id   3d766a7632c30fdcb2fd5d55270162e7
#
_cell.length_a   1.000
_cell.length_b   1.000
_cell.length_c   1.000
_cell.angle_alpha   90.00
_cell.angle_beta   90.00
_cell.angle_gamma   90.00
#
_symmetry.space_group_name_H-M   'P 1'
#
loop_
_entity.id
_entity.type
_entity.pdbx_description
1 polymer ?
#
loop_
_entity_poly.entity_id
_entity_poly.type
_entity_poly.pdbx_seq_one_letter_code
_entity_poly.pdbx_strand_id
1 'polypeptide(L)'
;MTLTFASDSADAIPLHLVPEDGCADWAAGMGPVAEAWAQATGFTGGLGQAVALPGPDGTIASAAIGYGTPASRARARFHLATGAAKLPKGTYRLDTAPDDAALEVEALGWLLARYRFDRYKDQRPMQAALIAPTGLDATRIEAQAAGEALTRTLINTPASDMGPPELEAAAQTLADTHGATMKVTRGDDLLADNFPLIHTVGRAADRAPRLIDMAWGDSGPALTLVGKGVCFDTGGLNL
;
A
#
# COMPACT_ATOMS: atom_id res chain seq x y z
N MET A 1 6.97 4.45 8.75
CA MET A 1 7.00 3.00 8.44
C MET A 1 7.27 2.83 6.97
N THR A 2 8.32 2.12 6.58
CA THR A 2 8.64 1.84 5.17
C THR A 2 7.86 0.60 4.72
N LEU A 3 7.15 0.71 3.59
CA LEU A 3 6.43 -0.41 2.97
C LEU A 3 7.36 -1.10 1.97
N THR A 4 8.22 -1.98 2.48
CA THR A 4 9.21 -2.70 1.70
C THR A 4 8.98 -4.22 1.78
N PHE A 5 9.48 -4.93 0.79
CA PHE A 5 9.57 -6.38 0.83
C PHE A 5 10.57 -6.82 1.90
N ALA A 6 10.44 -8.05 2.35
CA ALA A 6 11.43 -8.68 3.21
C ALA A 6 12.69 -9.03 2.42
N SER A 7 13.83 -9.03 3.11
CA SER A 7 15.05 -9.61 2.56
C SER A 7 14.88 -11.10 2.31
N ASP A 8 15.59 -11.62 1.32
CA ASP A 8 15.60 -13.05 1.05
C ASP A 8 16.13 -13.85 2.26
N SER A 9 15.51 -14.98 2.52
CA SER A 9 15.83 -15.84 3.67
C SER A 9 15.64 -17.31 3.31
N ALA A 10 16.57 -18.14 3.75
CA ALA A 10 16.45 -19.59 3.61
C ALA A 10 15.29 -20.18 4.44
N ASP A 11 14.91 -19.49 5.53
CA ASP A 11 13.83 -19.90 6.43
C ASP A 11 12.46 -19.32 5.99
N ALA A 12 12.37 -18.78 4.77
CA ALA A 12 11.11 -18.24 4.27
C ALA A 12 10.08 -19.34 4.07
N ILE A 13 8.87 -19.09 4.57
CA ILE A 13 7.75 -20.02 4.47
C ILE A 13 7.20 -19.98 3.03
N PRO A 14 7.14 -21.12 2.32
CA PRO A 14 6.50 -21.21 1.03
C PRO A 14 5.04 -20.76 1.11
N LEU A 15 4.63 -19.87 0.20
CA LEU A 15 3.28 -19.36 0.09
C LEU A 15 2.68 -19.73 -1.25
N HIS A 16 1.50 -20.33 -1.21
CA HIS A 16 0.76 -20.74 -2.40
C HIS A 16 -0.46 -19.83 -2.60
N LEU A 17 -0.63 -19.33 -3.81
CA LEU A 17 -1.85 -18.61 -4.20
C LEU A 17 -2.75 -19.57 -4.95
N VAL A 18 -3.85 -19.98 -4.31
CA VAL A 18 -4.64 -21.15 -4.72
C VAL A 18 -6.02 -20.72 -5.23
N PRO A 19 -6.34 -20.93 -6.52
CA PRO A 19 -7.68 -20.69 -7.03
C PRO A 19 -8.69 -21.71 -6.46
N GLU A 20 -9.96 -21.33 -6.41
CA GLU A 20 -11.02 -22.17 -5.83
C GLU A 20 -11.22 -23.47 -6.60
N ASP A 21 -11.18 -23.39 -7.93
CA ASP A 21 -11.33 -24.55 -8.83
C ASP A 21 -10.11 -25.47 -8.87
N GLY A 22 -8.93 -25.00 -8.43
CA GLY A 22 -7.69 -25.79 -8.33
C GLY A 22 -7.36 -26.24 -6.90
N CYS A 23 -8.20 -25.95 -5.92
CA CYS A 23 -7.86 -26.17 -4.50
C CYS A 23 -7.68 -27.64 -4.14
N ALA A 24 -8.53 -28.53 -4.67
CA ALA A 24 -8.45 -29.95 -4.40
C ALA A 24 -7.15 -30.55 -4.96
N ASP A 25 -6.80 -30.22 -6.19
CA ASP A 25 -5.59 -30.71 -6.85
C ASP A 25 -4.33 -30.19 -6.14
N TRP A 26 -4.33 -28.90 -5.74
CA TRP A 26 -3.25 -28.33 -4.94
C TRP A 26 -3.09 -29.08 -3.61
N ALA A 27 -4.17 -29.30 -2.86
CA ALA A 27 -4.12 -29.98 -1.56
C ALA A 27 -3.61 -31.43 -1.67
N ALA A 28 -4.09 -32.17 -2.67
CA ALA A 28 -3.61 -33.52 -2.97
C ALA A 28 -2.12 -33.55 -3.36
N GLY A 29 -1.67 -32.57 -4.15
CA GLY A 29 -0.27 -32.42 -4.54
C GLY A 29 0.68 -32.08 -3.36
N MET A 30 0.16 -31.43 -2.32
CA MET A 30 0.89 -31.15 -1.08
C MET A 30 0.99 -32.36 -0.14
N GLY A 31 0.27 -33.44 -0.43
CA GLY A 31 0.29 -34.70 0.30
C GLY A 31 -0.85 -34.86 1.32
N PRO A 32 -1.02 -36.07 1.86
CA PRO A 32 -2.22 -36.45 2.62
C PRO A 32 -2.43 -35.65 3.92
N VAL A 33 -1.38 -35.19 4.55
CA VAL A 33 -1.49 -34.35 5.76
C VAL A 33 -2.02 -32.97 5.41
N ALA A 34 -1.55 -32.38 4.33
CA ALA A 34 -1.99 -31.07 3.86
C ALA A 34 -3.46 -31.12 3.38
N GLU A 35 -3.82 -32.20 2.65
CA GLU A 35 -5.19 -32.42 2.20
C GLU A 35 -6.16 -32.55 3.39
N ALA A 36 -5.84 -33.40 4.35
CA ALA A 36 -6.66 -33.56 5.55
C ALA A 36 -6.77 -32.27 6.37
N TRP A 37 -5.69 -31.48 6.45
CA TRP A 37 -5.67 -30.22 7.16
C TRP A 37 -6.49 -29.14 6.46
N ALA A 38 -6.38 -29.04 5.13
CA ALA A 38 -7.20 -28.13 4.33
C ALA A 38 -8.71 -28.42 4.50
N GLN A 39 -9.10 -29.71 4.48
CA GLN A 39 -10.47 -30.15 4.76
C GLN A 39 -10.91 -29.79 6.18
N ALA A 40 -10.10 -30.11 7.19
CA ALA A 40 -10.41 -29.84 8.60
C ALA A 40 -10.56 -28.35 8.92
N THR A 41 -9.82 -27.49 8.23
CA THR A 41 -9.88 -26.04 8.40
C THR A 41 -10.89 -25.36 7.49
N GLY A 42 -11.53 -26.09 6.58
CA GLY A 42 -12.50 -25.57 5.61
C GLY A 42 -11.86 -24.68 4.55
N PHE A 43 -10.58 -24.90 4.22
CA PHE A 43 -9.91 -24.15 3.16
C PHE A 43 -10.34 -24.71 1.79
N THR A 44 -10.97 -23.87 0.99
CA THR A 44 -11.50 -24.20 -0.33
C THR A 44 -10.87 -23.40 -1.46
N GLY A 45 -9.81 -22.61 -1.17
CA GLY A 45 -9.27 -21.67 -2.15
C GLY A 45 -10.15 -20.44 -2.37
N GLY A 46 -11.23 -20.29 -1.59
CA GLY A 46 -12.15 -19.14 -1.67
C GLY A 46 -11.42 -17.84 -1.40
N LEU A 47 -11.87 -16.76 -2.07
CA LEU A 47 -11.19 -15.47 -2.09
C LEU A 47 -10.89 -14.94 -0.68
N GLY A 48 -9.61 -14.71 -0.39
CA GLY A 48 -9.15 -14.17 0.89
C GLY A 48 -9.20 -15.15 2.06
N GLN A 49 -9.48 -16.43 1.84
CA GLN A 49 -9.16 -17.47 2.83
C GLN A 49 -7.64 -17.57 3.01
N ALA A 50 -7.20 -18.03 4.18
CA ALA A 50 -5.78 -18.32 4.42
C ALA A 50 -5.68 -19.55 5.32
N VAL A 51 -4.68 -20.38 5.06
CA VAL A 51 -4.35 -21.55 5.88
C VAL A 51 -2.83 -21.65 6.02
N ALA A 52 -2.37 -21.99 7.22
CA ALA A 52 -1.00 -22.39 7.48
C ALA A 52 -0.95 -23.91 7.65
N LEU A 53 -0.09 -24.57 6.89
CA LEU A 53 0.09 -26.02 6.97
C LEU A 53 1.18 -26.35 8.00
N PRO A 54 0.87 -27.23 8.97
CA PRO A 54 1.81 -27.58 10.01
C PRO A 54 2.93 -28.47 9.47
N GLY A 55 4.15 -28.24 9.94
CA GLY A 55 5.27 -29.14 9.81
C GLY A 55 5.28 -30.23 10.90
N PRO A 56 6.12 -31.24 10.72
CA PRO A 56 6.19 -32.39 11.66
C PRO A 56 6.71 -31.99 13.05
N ASP A 57 7.40 -30.88 13.14
CA ASP A 57 7.98 -30.35 14.39
C ASP A 57 7.11 -29.25 15.04
N GLY A 58 5.90 -29.03 14.53
CA GLY A 58 4.99 -27.99 15.01
C GLY A 58 5.27 -26.58 14.47
N THR A 59 6.23 -26.44 13.57
CA THR A 59 6.46 -25.19 12.82
C THR A 59 5.46 -25.07 11.65
N ILE A 60 5.51 -23.97 10.92
CA ILE A 60 4.73 -23.78 9.70
C ILE A 60 5.58 -24.26 8.52
N ALA A 61 5.17 -25.35 7.88
CA ALA A 61 5.85 -25.90 6.71
C ALA A 61 5.59 -25.07 5.44
N SER A 62 4.37 -24.62 5.26
CA SER A 62 3.94 -23.75 4.15
C SER A 62 2.64 -23.04 4.49
N ALA A 63 2.18 -22.15 3.62
CA ALA A 63 0.90 -21.48 3.77
C ALA A 63 0.21 -21.31 2.41
N ALA A 64 -1.10 -21.15 2.42
CA ALA A 64 -1.85 -20.83 1.22
C ALA A 64 -2.83 -19.69 1.46
N ILE A 65 -3.05 -18.90 0.40
CA ILE A 65 -4.09 -17.89 0.31
C ILE A 65 -5.02 -18.26 -0.85
N GLY A 66 -6.31 -18.26 -0.56
CA GLY A 66 -7.35 -18.50 -1.56
C GLY A 66 -7.47 -17.33 -2.53
N TYR A 67 -7.35 -17.63 -3.82
CA TYR A 67 -7.45 -16.64 -4.91
C TYR A 67 -8.86 -16.58 -5.52
N GLY A 68 -9.77 -17.44 -5.06
CA GLY A 68 -11.16 -17.48 -5.53
C GLY A 68 -11.30 -17.86 -6.99
N THR A 69 -12.43 -17.49 -7.57
CA THR A 69 -12.72 -17.66 -9.00
C THR A 69 -12.47 -16.36 -9.77
N PRO A 70 -12.31 -16.37 -11.12
CA PRO A 70 -12.26 -15.15 -11.91
C PRO A 70 -13.45 -14.20 -11.67
N ALA A 71 -14.64 -14.76 -11.48
CA ALA A 71 -15.85 -13.99 -11.19
C ALA A 71 -15.79 -13.27 -9.82
N SER A 72 -15.24 -13.93 -8.78
CA SER A 72 -15.09 -13.32 -7.47
C SER A 72 -14.01 -12.24 -7.46
N ARG A 73 -12.96 -12.37 -8.28
CA ARG A 73 -11.89 -11.37 -8.44
C ARG A 73 -12.29 -10.15 -9.26
N ALA A 74 -13.27 -10.28 -10.15
CA ALA A 74 -13.64 -9.21 -11.11
C ALA A 74 -14.09 -7.90 -10.45
N ARG A 75 -14.49 -7.92 -9.17
CA ARG A 75 -15.06 -6.77 -8.45
C ARG A 75 -14.07 -6.03 -7.55
N ALA A 76 -12.86 -6.52 -7.41
CA ALA A 76 -11.88 -5.96 -6.48
C ALA A 76 -10.44 -6.06 -7.03
N ARG A 77 -9.48 -5.64 -6.21
CA ARG A 77 -8.03 -5.75 -6.45
C ARG A 77 -7.35 -6.18 -5.16
N PHE A 78 -6.07 -6.55 -5.26
CA PHE A 78 -5.23 -6.85 -4.10
C PHE A 78 -5.73 -8.08 -3.32
N HIS A 79 -6.03 -9.15 -4.05
CA HIS A 79 -6.65 -10.35 -3.49
C HIS A 79 -5.71 -11.09 -2.54
N LEU A 80 -4.41 -11.13 -2.85
CA LEU A 80 -3.39 -11.70 -1.96
C LEU A 80 -3.37 -10.98 -0.60
N ALA A 81 -3.55 -9.68 -0.60
CA ALA A 81 -3.58 -8.86 0.62
C ALA A 81 -4.72 -9.23 1.57
N THR A 82 -5.86 -9.66 1.05
CA THR A 82 -7.02 -10.02 1.88
C THR A 82 -6.77 -11.26 2.75
N GLY A 83 -5.98 -12.21 2.26
CA GLY A 83 -5.53 -13.37 3.02
C GLY A 83 -4.28 -13.11 3.88
N ALA A 84 -3.41 -12.21 3.43
CA ALA A 84 -2.13 -11.91 4.10
C ALA A 84 -2.27 -11.50 5.57
N ALA A 85 -3.31 -10.71 5.88
CA ALA A 85 -3.58 -10.26 7.26
C ALA A 85 -4.00 -11.40 8.21
N LYS A 86 -4.37 -12.56 7.67
CA LYS A 86 -4.79 -13.74 8.43
C LYS A 86 -3.64 -14.73 8.64
N LEU A 87 -2.52 -14.53 7.94
CA LEU A 87 -1.35 -15.39 8.08
C LEU A 87 -0.65 -15.16 9.42
N PRO A 88 -0.09 -16.23 10.01
CA PRO A 88 0.79 -16.11 11.16
C PRO A 88 2.00 -15.21 10.90
N LYS A 89 2.67 -14.80 11.99
CA LYS A 89 3.95 -14.09 11.89
C LYS A 89 4.97 -14.94 11.12
N GLY A 90 5.60 -14.36 10.11
CA GLY A 90 6.62 -15.03 9.32
C GLY A 90 7.04 -14.23 8.09
N THR A 91 8.13 -14.68 7.49
CA THR A 91 8.59 -14.20 6.17
C THR A 91 8.15 -15.23 5.14
N TYR A 92 7.42 -14.79 4.13
CA TYR A 92 6.81 -15.65 3.13
C TYR A 92 7.46 -15.43 1.77
N ARG A 93 7.63 -16.50 1.02
CA ARG A 93 8.05 -16.49 -0.37
C ARG A 93 6.95 -17.10 -1.22
N LEU A 94 6.48 -16.38 -2.23
CA LEU A 94 5.51 -16.90 -3.17
C LEU A 94 6.15 -18.03 -3.98
N ASP A 95 5.63 -19.24 -3.80
CA ASP A 95 6.12 -20.46 -4.43
C ASP A 95 5.29 -20.81 -5.67
N THR A 96 3.98 -20.75 -5.55
CA THR A 96 3.07 -20.98 -6.66
C THR A 96 1.98 -19.92 -6.75
N ALA A 97 1.62 -19.58 -7.99
CA ALA A 97 0.49 -18.73 -8.31
C ALA A 97 -0.13 -19.17 -9.63
N PRO A 98 -1.43 -18.92 -9.86
CA PRO A 98 -2.03 -19.12 -11.18
C PRO A 98 -1.36 -18.26 -12.25
N ASP A 99 -1.30 -18.75 -13.49
CA ASP A 99 -0.71 -18.03 -14.61
C ASP A 99 -1.40 -16.70 -14.92
N ASP A 100 -2.71 -16.59 -14.61
CA ASP A 100 -3.51 -15.38 -14.77
C ASP A 100 -3.36 -14.38 -13.59
N ALA A 101 -2.54 -14.69 -12.59
CA ALA A 101 -2.34 -13.83 -11.45
C ALA A 101 -1.57 -12.56 -11.83
N ALA A 102 -2.17 -11.40 -11.57
CA ALA A 102 -1.53 -10.11 -11.75
C ALA A 102 -0.52 -9.85 -10.60
N LEU A 103 0.60 -10.58 -10.58
CA LEU A 103 1.53 -10.63 -9.46
C LEU A 103 2.06 -9.26 -9.03
N GLU A 104 2.28 -8.34 -9.97
CA GLU A 104 2.70 -6.97 -9.65
C GLU A 104 1.65 -6.23 -8.83
N VAL A 105 0.37 -6.35 -9.22
CA VAL A 105 -0.76 -5.75 -8.50
C VAL A 105 -0.95 -6.39 -7.13
N GLU A 106 -0.81 -7.72 -7.06
CA GLU A 106 -0.93 -8.46 -5.82
C GLU A 106 0.20 -8.15 -4.84
N ALA A 107 1.44 -8.03 -5.33
CA ALA A 107 2.60 -7.64 -4.53
C ALA A 107 2.48 -6.21 -3.99
N LEU A 108 2.03 -5.26 -4.82
CA LEU A 108 1.68 -3.91 -4.37
C LEU A 108 0.61 -3.95 -3.28
N GLY A 109 -0.45 -4.72 -3.51
CA GLY A 109 -1.54 -4.90 -2.54
C GLY A 109 -1.05 -5.40 -1.18
N TRP A 110 -0.11 -6.35 -1.18
CA TRP A 110 0.51 -6.84 0.06
C TRP A 110 1.21 -5.72 0.83
N LEU A 111 2.03 -4.91 0.15
CA LEU A 111 2.70 -3.77 0.79
C LEU A 111 1.69 -2.76 1.33
N LEU A 112 0.66 -2.42 0.56
CA LEU A 112 -0.38 -1.48 0.97
C LEU A 112 -1.19 -1.99 2.17
N ALA A 113 -1.40 -3.30 2.30
CA ALA A 113 -2.09 -3.90 3.45
C ALA A 113 -1.29 -3.75 4.76
N ARG A 114 0.00 -3.49 4.68
CA ARG A 114 0.87 -3.23 5.85
C ARG A 114 0.79 -1.78 6.33
N TYR A 115 0.23 -0.86 5.52
CA TYR A 115 0.08 0.54 5.93
C TYR A 115 -0.73 0.65 7.23
N ARG A 116 -0.25 1.47 8.15
CA ARG A 116 -0.92 1.84 9.40
C ARG A 116 -0.75 3.33 9.62
N PHE A 117 -1.84 3.97 10.03
CA PHE A 117 -1.82 5.35 10.48
C PHE A 117 -1.87 5.34 12.00
N ASP A 118 -0.71 5.43 12.63
CA ASP A 118 -0.49 5.26 14.08
C ASP A 118 -0.16 6.56 14.82
N ARG A 119 -0.29 7.70 14.14
CA ARG A 119 0.05 9.03 14.70
C ARG A 119 -0.68 9.34 16.00
N TYR A 120 -1.94 8.92 16.14
CA TYR A 120 -2.77 9.22 17.30
C TYR A 120 -3.14 7.99 18.13
N LYS A 121 -2.99 6.82 17.58
CA LYS A 121 -3.29 5.57 18.25
C LYS A 121 -2.47 4.43 17.63
N ASP A 122 -1.77 3.71 18.49
CA ASP A 122 -1.02 2.53 18.08
C ASP A 122 -1.94 1.49 17.40
N GLN A 123 -1.50 0.97 16.27
CA GLN A 123 -2.20 -0.07 15.52
C GLN A 123 -1.33 -1.32 15.44
N ARG A 124 -1.97 -2.48 15.53
CA ARG A 124 -1.25 -3.74 15.38
C ARG A 124 -0.74 -3.88 13.94
N PRO A 125 0.58 -4.04 13.72
CA PRO A 125 1.11 -4.25 12.39
C PRO A 125 0.72 -5.64 11.88
N MET A 126 0.61 -5.77 10.56
CA MET A 126 0.53 -7.09 9.91
C MET A 126 1.84 -7.84 10.16
N GLN A 127 1.73 -9.07 10.64
CA GLN A 127 2.88 -9.86 11.09
C GLN A 127 3.55 -10.66 9.95
N ALA A 128 2.85 -10.84 8.83
CA ALA A 128 3.36 -11.50 7.65
C ALA A 128 4.16 -10.52 6.78
N ALA A 129 5.37 -10.90 6.41
CA ALA A 129 6.23 -10.17 5.48
C ALA A 129 6.41 -11.00 4.19
N LEU A 130 6.43 -10.36 3.02
CA LEU A 130 6.61 -11.00 1.73
C LEU A 130 7.99 -10.68 1.17
N ILE A 131 8.70 -11.67 0.69
CA ILE A 131 9.85 -11.50 -0.19
C ILE A 131 9.34 -11.11 -1.58
N ALA A 132 10.01 -10.19 -2.24
CA ALA A 132 9.59 -9.77 -3.58
C ALA A 132 9.47 -10.99 -4.52
N PRO A 133 8.31 -11.20 -5.16
CA PRO A 133 8.17 -12.28 -6.12
C PRO A 133 9.19 -12.16 -7.25
N THR A 134 9.73 -13.29 -7.67
CA THR A 134 10.75 -13.36 -8.73
C THR A 134 10.24 -12.73 -10.03
N GLY A 135 11.10 -11.95 -10.69
CA GLY A 135 10.78 -11.31 -11.97
C GLY A 135 10.06 -9.97 -11.87
N LEU A 136 9.73 -9.51 -10.67
CA LEU A 136 9.12 -8.19 -10.46
C LEU A 136 10.18 -7.11 -10.17
N ASP A 137 9.91 -5.90 -10.59
CA ASP A 137 10.69 -4.72 -10.20
C ASP A 137 10.27 -4.28 -8.78
N ALA A 138 10.93 -4.87 -7.78
CA ALA A 138 10.66 -4.59 -6.37
C ALA A 138 10.81 -3.10 -6.03
N THR A 139 11.83 -2.44 -6.56
CA THR A 139 12.10 -1.02 -6.30
C THR A 139 10.95 -0.14 -6.78
N ARG A 140 10.42 -0.40 -7.96
CA ARG A 140 9.28 0.34 -8.50
C ARG A 140 8.01 0.12 -7.69
N ILE A 141 7.74 -1.13 -7.28
CA ILE A 141 6.56 -1.46 -6.47
C ILE A 141 6.65 -0.81 -5.08
N GLU A 142 7.82 -0.83 -4.46
CA GLU A 142 8.07 -0.18 -3.18
C GLU A 142 7.90 1.34 -3.27
N ALA A 143 8.38 1.97 -4.36
CA ALA A 143 8.18 3.39 -4.59
C ALA A 143 6.70 3.75 -4.75
N GLN A 144 5.92 2.93 -5.47
CA GLN A 144 4.46 3.10 -5.57
C GLN A 144 3.78 2.95 -4.21
N ALA A 145 4.17 1.95 -3.43
CA ALA A 145 3.63 1.74 -2.08
C ALA A 145 3.96 2.91 -1.14
N ALA A 146 5.17 3.47 -1.23
CA ALA A 146 5.60 4.62 -0.45
C ALA A 146 4.80 5.89 -0.80
N GLY A 147 4.58 6.15 -2.10
CA GLY A 147 3.77 7.27 -2.57
C GLY A 147 2.32 7.19 -2.10
N GLU A 148 1.72 6.01 -2.19
CA GLU A 148 0.37 5.75 -1.69
C GLU A 148 0.31 5.91 -0.16
N ALA A 149 1.29 5.40 0.58
CA ALA A 149 1.36 5.55 2.05
C ALA A 149 1.48 7.02 2.47
N LEU A 150 2.30 7.80 1.76
CA LEU A 150 2.41 9.24 1.98
C LEU A 150 1.06 9.92 1.76
N THR A 151 0.40 9.66 0.64
CA THR A 151 -0.92 10.20 0.32
C THR A 151 -1.94 9.88 1.41
N ARG A 152 -2.03 8.62 1.83
CA ARG A 152 -2.93 8.20 2.92
C ARG A 152 -2.62 8.90 4.24
N THR A 153 -1.35 9.06 4.57
CA THR A 153 -0.92 9.74 5.79
C THR A 153 -1.32 11.21 5.78
N LEU A 154 -1.14 11.92 4.67
CA LEU A 154 -1.56 13.30 4.52
C LEU A 154 -3.08 13.45 4.65
N ILE A 155 -3.87 12.56 4.01
CA ILE A 155 -5.34 12.58 4.07
C ILE A 155 -5.85 12.22 5.47
N ASN A 156 -5.24 11.25 6.13
CA ASN A 156 -5.66 10.79 7.46
C ASN A 156 -5.31 11.77 8.58
N THR A 157 -4.37 12.70 8.32
CA THR A 157 -3.99 13.71 9.32
C THR A 157 -5.06 14.79 9.37
N PRO A 158 -5.70 15.06 10.52
CA PRO A 158 -6.73 16.06 10.66
C PRO A 158 -6.25 17.47 10.31
N ALA A 159 -7.17 18.35 9.91
CA ALA A 159 -6.86 19.73 9.50
C ALA A 159 -6.15 20.55 10.57
N SER A 160 -6.35 20.24 11.86
CA SER A 160 -5.60 20.86 12.96
C SER A 160 -4.10 20.64 12.86
N ASP A 161 -3.68 19.47 12.33
CA ASP A 161 -2.29 19.03 12.24
C ASP A 161 -1.79 18.94 10.78
N MET A 162 -2.65 19.23 9.81
CA MET A 162 -2.36 19.25 8.38
C MET A 162 -2.97 20.49 7.72
N GLY A 163 -2.42 21.64 8.05
CA GLY A 163 -2.73 22.88 7.37
C GLY A 163 -1.78 23.15 6.20
N PRO A 164 -1.87 24.33 5.56
CA PRO A 164 -1.01 24.70 4.46
C PRO A 164 0.50 24.65 4.78
N PRO A 165 0.99 25.06 5.98
CA PRO A 165 2.39 24.91 6.35
C PRO A 165 2.86 23.46 6.43
N GLU A 166 2.05 22.59 6.99
CA GLU A 166 2.39 21.17 7.17
C GLU A 166 2.40 20.44 5.83
N LEU A 167 1.49 20.78 4.92
CA LEU A 167 1.49 20.23 3.55
C LEU A 167 2.73 20.70 2.78
N GLU A 168 3.12 21.97 2.94
CA GLU A 168 4.37 22.49 2.39
C GLU A 168 5.58 21.73 2.93
N ALA A 169 5.66 21.49 4.24
CA ALA A 169 6.75 20.75 4.86
C ALA A 169 6.83 19.30 4.33
N ALA A 170 5.69 18.66 4.11
CA ALA A 170 5.64 17.34 3.49
C ALA A 170 6.14 17.35 2.04
N ALA A 171 5.77 18.37 1.27
CA ALA A 171 6.26 18.55 -0.10
C ALA A 171 7.78 18.83 -0.11
N GLN A 172 8.31 19.64 0.82
CA GLN A 172 9.75 19.88 0.95
C GLN A 172 10.50 18.59 1.26
N THR A 173 9.99 17.79 2.20
CA THR A 173 10.59 16.49 2.52
C THR A 173 10.66 15.57 1.30
N LEU A 174 9.59 15.55 0.48
CA LEU A 174 9.57 14.79 -0.76
C LEU A 174 10.59 15.33 -1.77
N ALA A 175 10.65 16.64 -1.95
CA ALA A 175 11.63 17.31 -2.83
C ALA A 175 13.07 16.95 -2.43
N ASP A 176 13.40 17.08 -1.14
CA ASP A 176 14.72 16.77 -0.62
C ASP A 176 15.09 15.30 -0.82
N THR A 177 14.12 14.40 -0.61
CA THR A 177 14.33 12.95 -0.77
C THR A 177 14.69 12.57 -2.21
N HIS A 178 14.11 13.27 -3.20
CA HIS A 178 14.26 12.94 -4.61
C HIS A 178 15.14 13.94 -5.39
N GLY A 179 15.74 14.91 -4.72
CA GLY A 179 16.58 15.92 -5.37
C GLY A 179 15.79 16.87 -6.28
N ALA A 180 14.51 17.11 -5.95
CA ALA A 180 13.68 18.09 -6.65
C ALA A 180 13.96 19.51 -6.14
N THR A 181 13.74 20.52 -6.99
CA THR A 181 13.72 21.91 -6.59
C THR A 181 12.29 22.33 -6.21
N MET A 182 12.16 23.18 -5.19
CA MET A 182 10.86 23.68 -4.74
C MET A 182 10.87 25.19 -4.55
N LYS A 183 9.86 25.87 -5.12
CA LYS A 183 9.54 27.27 -4.90
C LYS A 183 8.17 27.39 -4.26
N VAL A 184 8.03 28.29 -3.26
CA VAL A 184 6.75 28.51 -2.59
C VAL A 184 6.42 29.98 -2.56
N THR A 185 5.24 30.35 -3.06
CA THR A 185 4.66 31.71 -2.97
C THR A 185 3.57 31.67 -1.90
N ARG A 186 3.65 32.56 -0.89
CA ARG A 186 2.79 32.51 0.31
C ARG A 186 2.05 33.82 0.55
N GLY A 187 0.85 33.72 1.09
CA GLY A 187 0.07 34.89 1.59
C GLY A 187 -0.06 35.98 0.54
N ASP A 188 0.32 37.19 0.88
CA ASP A 188 0.18 38.38 0.02
C ASP A 188 1.12 38.35 -1.21
N ASP A 189 2.22 37.59 -1.18
CA ASP A 189 3.08 37.39 -2.35
C ASP A 189 2.31 36.73 -3.51
N LEU A 190 1.25 35.98 -3.20
CA LEU A 190 0.37 35.43 -4.22
C LEU A 190 -0.32 36.51 -5.08
N LEU A 191 -0.61 37.68 -4.50
CA LEU A 191 -1.17 38.82 -5.26
C LEU A 191 -0.12 39.43 -6.18
N ALA A 192 1.11 39.58 -5.67
CA ALA A 192 2.22 40.12 -6.45
C ALA A 192 2.59 39.21 -7.63
N ASP A 193 2.52 37.89 -7.44
CA ASP A 193 2.81 36.87 -8.46
C ASP A 193 1.58 36.54 -9.35
N ASN A 194 0.49 37.32 -9.26
CA ASN A 194 -0.74 37.17 -10.05
C ASN A 194 -1.50 35.84 -9.81
N PHE A 195 -1.56 35.39 -8.55
CA PHE A 195 -2.38 34.26 -8.10
C PHE A 195 -3.54 34.70 -7.17
N PRO A 196 -4.40 35.69 -7.58
CA PRO A 196 -5.39 36.31 -6.70
C PRO A 196 -6.47 35.31 -6.23
N LEU A 197 -6.78 34.28 -7.01
CA LEU A 197 -7.78 33.30 -6.64
C LEU A 197 -7.31 32.40 -5.48
N ILE A 198 -6.04 31.99 -5.48
CA ILE A 198 -5.46 31.21 -4.39
C ILE A 198 -5.47 32.07 -3.11
N HIS A 199 -5.04 33.32 -3.20
CA HIS A 199 -5.09 34.25 -2.07
C HIS A 199 -6.52 34.43 -1.55
N THR A 200 -7.48 34.69 -2.42
CA THR A 200 -8.87 34.95 -2.03
C THR A 200 -9.50 33.77 -1.28
N VAL A 201 -9.23 32.54 -1.70
CA VAL A 201 -9.76 31.35 -1.04
C VAL A 201 -9.20 31.17 0.37
N GLY A 202 -7.92 31.50 0.58
CA GLY A 202 -7.23 31.23 1.84
C GLY A 202 -7.06 32.43 2.79
N ARG A 203 -7.38 33.66 2.33
CA ARG A 203 -7.04 34.91 3.09
C ARG A 203 -7.70 35.05 4.46
N ALA A 204 -8.83 34.34 4.68
CA ALA A 204 -9.56 34.38 5.94
C ALA A 204 -9.09 33.30 6.94
N ALA A 205 -8.19 32.42 6.54
CA ALA A 205 -7.63 31.41 7.43
C ALA A 205 -6.45 31.96 8.24
N ASP A 206 -6.27 31.50 9.48
CA ASP A 206 -5.13 31.85 10.32
C ASP A 206 -3.79 31.43 9.73
N ARG A 207 -3.80 30.39 8.89
CA ARG A 207 -2.63 29.87 8.19
C ARG A 207 -2.68 30.31 6.72
N ALA A 208 -1.71 31.12 6.31
CA ALA A 208 -1.67 31.73 4.99
C ALA A 208 -1.72 30.68 3.85
N PRO A 209 -2.50 30.95 2.78
CA PRO A 209 -2.52 30.13 1.58
C PRO A 209 -1.19 30.15 0.85
N ARG A 210 -0.91 29.14 0.03
CA ARG A 210 0.35 29.05 -0.72
C ARG A 210 0.22 28.29 -2.02
N LEU A 211 1.10 28.65 -2.95
CA LEU A 211 1.36 27.89 -4.16
C LEU A 211 2.72 27.19 -3.97
N ILE A 212 2.74 25.88 -4.13
CA ILE A 212 3.95 25.06 -4.11
C ILE A 212 4.24 24.67 -5.56
N ASP A 213 5.39 25.06 -6.07
CA ASP A 213 5.90 24.68 -7.38
C ASP A 213 7.13 23.79 -7.19
N MET A 214 7.03 22.53 -7.61
CA MET A 214 8.09 21.53 -7.49
C MET A 214 8.51 21.08 -8.88
N ALA A 215 9.80 21.13 -9.18
CA ALA A 215 10.36 20.63 -10.42
C ALA A 215 11.38 19.52 -10.17
N TRP A 216 11.29 18.46 -10.95
CA TRP A 216 12.16 17.30 -10.90
C TRP A 216 12.55 16.85 -12.29
N GLY A 217 13.84 16.54 -12.48
CA GLY A 217 14.38 16.16 -13.78
C GLY A 217 14.70 17.39 -14.65
N ASP A 218 15.62 17.20 -15.58
CA ASP A 218 16.21 18.27 -16.43
C ASP A 218 16.16 17.94 -17.93
N SER A 219 15.58 16.79 -18.29
CA SER A 219 15.57 16.27 -19.66
C SER A 219 14.25 15.57 -20.01
N GLY A 220 13.97 15.49 -21.31
CA GLY A 220 12.75 14.87 -21.84
C GLY A 220 11.56 15.82 -21.94
N PRO A 221 10.37 15.30 -22.31
CA PRO A 221 9.15 16.09 -22.37
C PRO A 221 8.73 16.57 -21.00
N ALA A 222 8.37 17.84 -20.87
CA ALA A 222 7.82 18.39 -19.64
C ALA A 222 6.40 17.87 -19.38
N LEU A 223 6.17 17.36 -18.15
CA LEU A 223 4.85 16.98 -17.67
C LEU A 223 4.51 17.86 -16.45
N THR A 224 3.41 18.61 -16.52
CA THR A 224 2.93 19.41 -15.41
C THR A 224 1.74 18.73 -14.74
N LEU A 225 1.86 18.45 -13.45
CA LEU A 225 0.77 17.96 -12.60
C LEU A 225 0.24 19.12 -11.78
N VAL A 226 -1.07 19.33 -11.79
CA VAL A 226 -1.73 20.40 -11.04
C VAL A 226 -2.69 19.77 -10.04
N GLY A 227 -2.52 20.10 -8.76
CA GLY A 227 -3.35 19.59 -7.67
C GLY A 227 -3.86 20.71 -6.78
N LYS A 228 -5.06 20.55 -6.21
CA LYS A 228 -5.61 21.42 -5.17
C LYS A 228 -5.52 20.71 -3.83
N GLY A 229 -4.73 21.27 -2.90
CA GLY A 229 -4.63 20.80 -1.51
C GLY A 229 -5.70 21.47 -0.64
N VAL A 230 -6.76 20.77 -0.28
CA VAL A 230 -7.76 21.24 0.67
C VAL A 230 -7.32 20.82 2.07
N CYS A 231 -6.88 21.80 2.89
CA CYS A 231 -6.41 21.54 4.25
C CYS A 231 -7.50 21.73 5.32
N PHE A 232 -8.66 22.24 4.93
CA PHE A 232 -9.81 22.43 5.82
C PHE A 232 -11.10 22.29 5.04
N ASP A 233 -12.04 21.57 5.62
CA ASP A 233 -13.41 21.42 5.10
C ASP A 233 -14.41 21.54 6.25
N THR A 234 -15.39 22.40 6.12
CA THR A 234 -16.44 22.61 7.11
C THR A 234 -17.51 21.51 7.07
N GLY A 235 -17.41 20.56 6.16
CA GLY A 235 -18.47 19.56 5.94
C GLY A 235 -19.79 20.16 5.46
N GLY A 236 -19.73 21.33 4.82
CA GLY A 236 -20.91 22.08 4.37
C GLY A 236 -21.52 22.99 5.42
N LEU A 237 -20.94 23.12 6.60
CA LEU A 237 -21.35 24.11 7.60
C LEU A 237 -20.84 25.50 7.22
N ASN A 238 -21.69 26.50 7.42
CA ASN A 238 -21.31 27.90 7.31
C ASN A 238 -20.91 28.40 8.71
N LEU A 239 -19.62 28.54 8.92
CA LEU A 239 -19.02 28.97 10.19
C LEU A 239 -18.91 30.49 10.27
#